data_fa9ec1b29ed6e0c7985e357d2d1ed6ec
#
_entry.id   fa9ec1b29ed6e0c7985e357d2d1ed6ec
#
_cell.length_a   1.000
_cell.length_b   1.000
_cell.length_c   1.000
_cell.angle_alpha   90.00
_cell.angle_beta   90.00
_cell.angle_gamma   90.00
#
_symmetry.space_group_name_H-M   'P 1'
#
loop_
_entity.id
_entity.type
_entity.pdbx_description
1 polymer ?
#
loop_
_entity_poly.entity_id
_entity_poly.type
_entity_poly.pdbx_seq_one_letter_code
_entity_poly.pdbx_strand_id
1 'polypeptide(L)'
;MLALVSPGQGAQSPGMLEPWLALPGVAARMQWAAAVTGLDLVRLGTTATAEDIRDTAVAQPLLVAFALAVAGELTNETPDVLAGHSVGEYAAAALSGALTAETALVLVRERGRLMAEASAAARTGMSAVLGGDADEVAAALEQRGLVAANVNTSGQVVAAGSLDALANLGASPPAGARVRALDVAGAFHTPYMTSARDQLATTAASVPRSDPRVTLLGNRDGAVVNAGDDVVDRLVEQVASPVRWDLCMQTMRELDVTAVVELPPAGTLVGLVKRALPGVETLALKAPADLDAARTLLQRHNHVHTEPAPSWRIAVAPVAGTFRSHEAEPGTEFAPGDVVGTVVSNRDEATVTAAHGGVLVEWLAHDGDPVSPGQPLARLHPVAEMVGA
;
A
#
# COMPACT_ATOMS: atom_id res chain seq x y z
N MET A 1 13.71 -3.80 7.68
CA MET A 1 12.35 -3.73 7.08
C MET A 1 12.45 -3.32 5.62
N LEU A 2 11.49 -3.75 4.78
CA LEU A 2 11.39 -3.35 3.38
C LEU A 2 10.14 -2.51 3.16
N ALA A 3 10.31 -1.36 2.47
CA ALA A 3 9.18 -0.55 1.99
C ALA A 3 8.93 -0.80 0.50
N LEU A 4 7.66 -1.02 0.13
CA LEU A 4 7.20 -1.03 -1.25
C LEU A 4 6.49 0.29 -1.52
N VAL A 5 6.95 1.03 -2.53
CA VAL A 5 6.45 2.37 -2.81
C VAL A 5 5.87 2.49 -4.21
N SER A 6 4.81 3.30 -4.33
CA SER A 6 4.10 3.53 -5.59
C SER A 6 4.31 4.95 -6.09
N PRO A 7 4.71 5.15 -7.36
CA PRO A 7 4.99 6.45 -7.92
C PRO A 7 3.72 7.30 -8.13
N GLY A 8 3.92 8.62 -8.21
CA GLY A 8 2.90 9.60 -8.55
C GLY A 8 2.84 9.96 -10.03
N GLN A 9 1.94 10.89 -10.35
CA GLN A 9 1.82 11.46 -11.70
C GLN A 9 3.11 12.15 -12.12
N GLY A 10 3.48 11.98 -13.39
CA GLY A 10 4.75 12.43 -13.96
C GLY A 10 5.77 11.30 -14.17
N ALA A 11 5.50 10.11 -13.62
CA ALA A 11 6.33 8.93 -13.84
C ALA A 11 5.98 8.17 -15.14
N GLN A 12 4.77 8.39 -15.69
CA GLN A 12 4.30 7.71 -16.89
C GLN A 12 5.08 8.12 -18.16
N SER A 13 5.25 7.17 -19.06
CA SER A 13 5.83 7.35 -20.38
C SER A 13 5.12 6.51 -21.44
N PRO A 14 5.08 6.94 -22.72
CA PRO A 14 4.52 6.12 -23.78
C PRO A 14 5.18 4.73 -23.84
N GLY A 15 4.37 3.70 -24.04
CA GLY A 15 4.85 2.31 -24.14
C GLY A 15 5.27 1.66 -22.83
N MET A 16 5.14 2.32 -21.68
CA MET A 16 5.63 1.82 -20.39
C MET A 16 5.05 0.45 -19.98
N LEU A 17 3.85 0.14 -20.44
CA LEU A 17 3.16 -1.12 -20.12
C LEU A 17 3.56 -2.26 -21.08
N GLU A 18 4.04 -1.95 -22.28
CA GLU A 18 4.25 -2.94 -23.34
C GLU A 18 5.11 -4.15 -22.91
N PRO A 19 6.28 -3.98 -22.27
CA PRO A 19 7.09 -5.13 -21.84
C PRO A 19 6.39 -6.02 -20.79
N TRP A 20 5.47 -5.46 -20.02
CA TRP A 20 4.81 -6.13 -18.91
C TRP A 20 3.63 -6.99 -19.36
N LEU A 21 3.05 -6.73 -20.53
CA LEU A 21 1.94 -7.50 -21.07
C LEU A 21 2.35 -8.92 -21.51
N ALA A 22 3.66 -9.21 -21.61
CA ALA A 22 4.17 -10.56 -21.77
C ALA A 22 3.89 -11.46 -20.56
N LEU A 23 3.58 -10.87 -19.39
CA LEU A 23 3.18 -11.59 -18.18
C LEU A 23 1.66 -11.74 -18.17
N PRO A 24 1.12 -12.99 -18.28
CA PRO A 24 -0.32 -13.21 -18.36
C PRO A 24 -1.09 -12.62 -17.17
N GLY A 25 -0.51 -12.65 -15.97
CA GLY A 25 -1.11 -12.07 -14.77
C GLY A 25 -1.26 -10.56 -14.87
N VAL A 26 -0.24 -9.85 -15.35
CA VAL A 26 -0.31 -8.39 -15.58
C VAL A 26 -1.33 -8.06 -16.66
N ALA A 27 -1.30 -8.78 -17.80
CA ALA A 27 -2.24 -8.55 -18.88
C ALA A 27 -3.71 -8.70 -18.41
N ALA A 28 -4.00 -9.78 -17.68
CA ALA A 28 -5.34 -10.03 -17.14
C ALA A 28 -5.80 -8.94 -16.16
N ARG A 29 -4.92 -8.52 -15.23
CA ARG A 29 -5.24 -7.46 -14.26
C ARG A 29 -5.45 -6.11 -14.94
N MET A 30 -4.66 -5.77 -15.96
CA MET A 30 -4.85 -4.53 -16.74
C MET A 30 -6.16 -4.54 -17.53
N GLN A 31 -6.57 -5.67 -18.10
CA GLN A 31 -7.89 -5.81 -18.76
C GLN A 31 -9.03 -5.67 -17.75
N TRP A 32 -8.90 -6.30 -16.57
CA TRP A 32 -9.85 -6.13 -15.48
C TRP A 32 -9.95 -4.67 -15.01
N ALA A 33 -8.81 -4.01 -14.78
CA ALA A 33 -8.77 -2.60 -14.39
C ALA A 33 -9.38 -1.68 -15.46
N ALA A 34 -9.20 -2.00 -16.74
CA ALA A 34 -9.84 -1.29 -17.85
C ALA A 34 -11.37 -1.41 -17.78
N ALA A 35 -11.89 -2.60 -17.45
CA ALA A 35 -13.34 -2.81 -17.27
C ALA A 35 -13.88 -2.02 -16.05
N VAL A 36 -13.14 -2.00 -14.93
CA VAL A 36 -13.53 -1.25 -13.72
C VAL A 36 -13.54 0.26 -13.95
N THR A 37 -12.51 0.79 -14.61
CA THR A 37 -12.35 2.24 -14.83
C THR A 37 -13.12 2.78 -16.03
N GLY A 38 -13.56 1.90 -16.95
CA GLY A 38 -14.15 2.29 -18.23
C GLY A 38 -13.15 2.94 -19.19
N LEU A 39 -11.84 2.79 -18.96
CA LEU A 39 -10.76 3.32 -19.81
C LEU A 39 -10.01 2.18 -20.49
N ASP A 40 -9.64 2.34 -21.74
CA ASP A 40 -8.74 1.41 -22.43
C ASP A 40 -7.29 1.56 -21.93
N LEU A 41 -7.06 1.08 -20.68
CA LEU A 41 -5.76 1.22 -20.01
C LEU A 41 -4.64 0.49 -20.74
N VAL A 42 -4.97 -0.58 -21.48
CA VAL A 42 -3.96 -1.30 -22.27
C VAL A 42 -3.48 -0.43 -23.42
N ARG A 43 -4.37 0.14 -24.22
CA ARG A 43 -4.01 1.08 -25.29
C ARG A 43 -3.28 2.30 -24.73
N LEU A 44 -3.79 2.86 -23.64
CA LEU A 44 -3.20 4.04 -23.00
C LEU A 44 -1.77 3.77 -22.49
N GLY A 45 -1.48 2.59 -21.98
CA GLY A 45 -0.15 2.22 -21.49
C GLY A 45 0.82 1.74 -22.58
N THR A 46 0.36 1.47 -23.80
CA THR A 46 1.18 0.93 -24.89
C THR A 46 1.34 1.91 -26.06
N THR A 47 0.25 2.27 -26.73
CA THR A 47 0.28 2.98 -28.03
C THR A 47 -0.13 4.45 -27.96
N ALA A 48 -0.63 4.91 -26.81
CA ALA A 48 -1.02 6.31 -26.64
C ALA A 48 0.18 7.25 -26.63
N THR A 49 -0.05 8.49 -27.07
CA THR A 49 0.97 9.52 -27.09
C THR A 49 1.28 10.07 -25.68
N ALA A 50 2.39 10.78 -25.54
CA ALA A 50 2.71 11.48 -24.29
C ALA A 50 1.63 12.50 -23.90
N GLU A 51 0.96 13.13 -24.88
CA GLU A 51 -0.13 14.07 -24.65
C GLU A 51 -1.37 13.38 -24.09
N ASP A 52 -1.76 12.22 -24.66
CA ASP A 52 -2.91 11.44 -24.19
C ASP A 52 -2.76 11.01 -22.72
N ILE A 53 -1.57 10.53 -22.33
CA ILE A 53 -1.31 10.04 -20.97
C ILE A 53 -0.89 11.13 -19.98
N ARG A 54 -0.79 12.38 -20.42
CA ARG A 54 -0.56 13.54 -19.56
C ARG A 54 -1.83 13.99 -18.86
N ASP A 55 -2.98 13.79 -19.48
CA ASP A 55 -4.29 14.11 -18.90
C ASP A 55 -4.43 13.43 -17.53
N THR A 56 -4.71 14.24 -16.52
CA THR A 56 -4.87 13.79 -15.14
C THR A 56 -5.98 12.74 -14.98
N ALA A 57 -7.06 12.86 -15.77
CA ALA A 57 -8.16 11.88 -15.79
C ALA A 57 -7.75 10.52 -16.38
N VAL A 58 -6.64 10.45 -17.08
CA VAL A 58 -6.06 9.25 -17.69
C VAL A 58 -4.85 8.75 -16.90
N ALA A 59 -3.92 9.64 -16.58
CA ALA A 59 -2.66 9.30 -15.91
C ALA A 59 -2.87 8.59 -14.57
N GLN A 60 -3.79 9.10 -13.74
CA GLN A 60 -3.97 8.59 -12.39
C GLN A 60 -4.50 7.15 -12.36
N PRO A 61 -5.62 6.79 -13.01
CA PRO A 61 -6.08 5.40 -13.04
C PRO A 61 -5.09 4.47 -13.74
N LEU A 62 -4.38 4.94 -14.78
CA LEU A 62 -3.37 4.15 -15.46
C LEU A 62 -2.19 3.78 -14.52
N LEU A 63 -1.68 4.73 -13.75
CA LEU A 63 -0.57 4.52 -12.82
C LEU A 63 -0.96 3.57 -11.68
N VAL A 64 -2.13 3.76 -11.07
CA VAL A 64 -2.60 2.89 -9.98
C VAL A 64 -2.86 1.48 -10.49
N ALA A 65 -3.54 1.33 -11.63
CA ALA A 65 -3.79 0.03 -12.24
C ALA A 65 -2.50 -0.71 -12.56
N PHE A 66 -1.51 -0.01 -13.12
CA PHE A 66 -0.23 -0.60 -13.47
C PHE A 66 0.56 -1.04 -12.24
N ALA A 67 0.64 -0.19 -11.21
CA ALA A 67 1.29 -0.54 -9.95
C ALA A 67 0.65 -1.78 -9.30
N LEU A 68 -0.69 -1.84 -9.22
CA LEU A 68 -1.42 -2.98 -8.67
C LEU A 68 -1.25 -4.25 -9.52
N ALA A 69 -1.25 -4.12 -10.85
CA ALA A 69 -1.07 -5.26 -11.74
C ALA A 69 0.29 -5.92 -11.55
N VAL A 70 1.36 -5.12 -11.41
CA VAL A 70 2.72 -5.63 -11.20
C VAL A 70 2.95 -6.08 -9.76
N ALA A 71 2.41 -5.39 -8.75
CA ALA A 71 2.47 -5.86 -7.36
C ALA A 71 1.88 -7.28 -7.22
N GLY A 72 0.86 -7.61 -7.99
CA GLY A 72 0.30 -8.96 -8.06
C GLY A 72 1.26 -10.05 -8.57
N GLU A 73 2.40 -9.72 -9.15
CA GLU A 73 3.47 -10.68 -9.50
C GLU A 73 4.44 -10.93 -8.33
N LEU A 74 4.32 -10.16 -7.24
CA LEU A 74 5.13 -10.29 -6.02
C LEU A 74 4.37 -11.07 -4.92
N THR A 75 3.42 -11.92 -5.28
CA THR A 75 2.34 -12.47 -4.43
C THR A 75 2.75 -13.28 -3.21
N ASN A 76 3.98 -13.76 -3.13
CA ASN A 76 4.42 -14.61 -2.01
C ASN A 76 5.16 -13.82 -0.92
N GLU A 77 5.31 -12.51 -1.10
CA GLU A 77 6.11 -11.68 -0.23
C GLU A 77 5.29 -10.44 0.19
N THR A 78 5.18 -10.23 1.47
CA THR A 78 4.49 -9.06 2.03
C THR A 78 5.54 -8.02 2.43
N PRO A 79 5.49 -6.77 1.95
CA PRO A 79 6.38 -5.72 2.43
C PRO A 79 6.03 -5.35 3.87
N ASP A 80 7.01 -4.82 4.63
CA ASP A 80 6.75 -4.33 5.99
C ASP A 80 6.04 -2.98 5.98
N VAL A 81 6.36 -2.13 5.00
CA VAL A 81 5.86 -0.76 4.88
C VAL A 81 5.36 -0.49 3.46
N LEU A 82 4.24 0.16 3.36
CA LEU A 82 3.64 0.65 2.12
C LEU A 82 3.55 2.17 2.15
N ALA A 83 3.92 2.80 1.04
CA ALA A 83 3.71 4.23 0.83
C ALA A 83 3.47 4.52 -0.64
N GLY A 84 2.81 5.62 -0.94
CA GLY A 84 2.63 6.09 -2.30
C GLY A 84 2.82 7.60 -2.36
N HIS A 85 3.35 8.11 -3.46
CA HIS A 85 3.47 9.54 -3.68
C HIS A 85 2.23 10.06 -4.38
N SER A 86 1.49 10.97 -3.74
CA SER A 86 0.26 11.54 -4.30
C SER A 86 -0.72 10.43 -4.73
N VAL A 87 -1.03 10.31 -6.02
CA VAL A 87 -1.93 9.26 -6.54
C VAL A 87 -1.46 7.84 -6.21
N GLY A 88 -0.17 7.63 -5.99
CA GLY A 88 0.38 6.35 -5.57
C GLY A 88 -0.14 5.85 -4.22
N GLU A 89 -0.66 6.74 -3.34
CA GLU A 89 -1.30 6.31 -2.08
C GLU A 89 -2.51 5.41 -2.30
N TYR A 90 -3.22 5.53 -3.43
CA TYR A 90 -4.34 4.63 -3.77
C TYR A 90 -3.88 3.19 -3.99
N ALA A 91 -2.73 3.01 -4.65
CA ALA A 91 -2.14 1.68 -4.80
C ALA A 91 -1.65 1.15 -3.43
N ALA A 92 -0.98 2.00 -2.63
CA ALA A 92 -0.53 1.63 -1.29
C ALA A 92 -1.69 1.25 -0.36
N ALA A 93 -2.80 2.01 -0.37
CA ALA A 93 -4.02 1.72 0.39
C ALA A 93 -4.66 0.39 -0.02
N ALA A 94 -4.68 0.07 -1.33
CA ALA A 94 -5.18 -1.22 -1.79
C ALA A 94 -4.26 -2.38 -1.37
N LEU A 95 -2.94 -2.22 -1.50
CA LEU A 95 -1.96 -3.24 -1.13
C LEU A 95 -1.92 -3.47 0.40
N SER A 96 -2.21 -2.46 1.21
CA SER A 96 -2.32 -2.59 2.67
C SER A 96 -3.58 -3.35 3.10
N GLY A 97 -4.55 -3.52 2.22
CA GLY A 97 -5.86 -4.09 2.51
C GLY A 97 -6.86 -3.08 3.10
N ALA A 98 -6.51 -1.80 3.20
CA ALA A 98 -7.44 -0.74 3.61
C ALA A 98 -8.57 -0.54 2.59
N LEU A 99 -8.26 -0.67 1.31
CA LEU A 99 -9.22 -0.68 0.21
C LEU A 99 -9.11 -2.00 -0.58
N THR A 100 -10.17 -2.36 -1.28
CA THR A 100 -10.03 -3.34 -2.36
C THR A 100 -9.39 -2.67 -3.58
N ALA A 101 -8.74 -3.45 -4.45
CA ALA A 101 -8.18 -2.93 -5.69
C ALA A 101 -9.26 -2.26 -6.57
N GLU A 102 -10.46 -2.83 -6.58
CA GLU A 102 -11.62 -2.26 -7.28
C GLU A 102 -12.00 -0.89 -6.72
N THR A 103 -12.14 -0.79 -5.40
CA THR A 103 -12.46 0.48 -4.72
C THR A 103 -11.41 1.55 -5.01
N ALA A 104 -10.12 1.20 -4.94
CA ALA A 104 -9.03 2.12 -5.26
C ALA A 104 -9.10 2.60 -6.72
N LEU A 105 -9.42 1.71 -7.67
CA LEU A 105 -9.57 2.06 -9.09
C LEU A 105 -10.78 2.96 -9.34
N VAL A 106 -11.90 2.72 -8.69
CA VAL A 106 -13.10 3.58 -8.79
C VAL A 106 -12.79 4.97 -8.23
N LEU A 107 -12.22 5.05 -7.03
CA LEU A 107 -11.87 6.33 -6.41
C LEU A 107 -10.84 7.11 -7.21
N VAL A 108 -9.77 6.46 -7.69
CA VAL A 108 -8.73 7.15 -8.46
C VAL A 108 -9.22 7.59 -9.84
N ARG A 109 -10.15 6.86 -10.44
CA ARG A 109 -10.82 7.27 -11.68
C ARG A 109 -11.59 8.57 -11.48
N GLU A 110 -12.36 8.65 -10.41
CA GLU A 110 -13.12 9.84 -10.04
C GLU A 110 -12.20 11.00 -9.64
N ARG A 111 -11.18 10.73 -8.82
CA ARG A 111 -10.16 11.72 -8.45
C ARG A 111 -9.51 12.37 -9.68
N GLY A 112 -9.07 11.55 -10.63
CA GLY A 112 -8.42 12.03 -11.86
C GLY A 112 -9.34 12.94 -12.67
N ARG A 113 -10.60 12.54 -12.84
CA ARG A 113 -11.64 13.31 -13.55
C ARG A 113 -11.89 14.66 -12.87
N LEU A 114 -12.15 14.65 -11.57
CA LEU A 114 -12.46 15.86 -10.79
C LEU A 114 -11.29 16.84 -10.74
N MET A 115 -10.06 16.34 -10.59
CA MET A 115 -8.86 17.17 -10.61
C MET A 115 -8.58 17.77 -11.99
N ALA A 116 -8.88 17.05 -13.08
CA ALA A 116 -8.79 17.60 -14.43
C ALA A 116 -9.82 18.74 -14.64
N GLU A 117 -11.06 18.56 -14.19
CA GLU A 117 -12.10 19.58 -14.24
C GLU A 117 -11.73 20.82 -13.40
N ALA A 118 -11.25 20.63 -12.17
CA ALA A 118 -10.79 21.75 -11.33
C ALA A 118 -9.62 22.51 -11.96
N SER A 119 -8.70 21.80 -12.63
CA SER A 119 -7.57 22.42 -13.34
C SER A 119 -8.00 23.30 -14.49
N ALA A 120 -9.08 22.94 -15.19
CA ALA A 120 -9.61 23.73 -16.30
C ALA A 120 -10.28 25.04 -15.85
N ALA A 121 -10.67 25.14 -14.58
CA ALA A 121 -11.38 26.31 -14.04
C ALA A 121 -10.46 27.52 -13.78
N ALA A 122 -9.15 27.33 -13.65
CA ALA A 122 -8.20 28.40 -13.35
C ALA A 122 -6.86 28.22 -14.05
N ARG A 123 -6.24 29.32 -14.44
CA ARG A 123 -4.90 29.33 -15.06
C ARG A 123 -3.81 29.14 -13.99
N THR A 124 -3.56 27.90 -13.66
CA THR A 124 -2.61 27.52 -12.63
C THR A 124 -1.61 26.48 -13.14
N GLY A 125 -0.59 26.20 -12.36
CA GLY A 125 0.44 25.24 -12.72
C GLY A 125 1.34 24.89 -11.53
N MET A 126 2.46 24.23 -11.85
CA MET A 126 3.46 23.83 -10.86
C MET A 126 4.88 24.04 -11.40
N SER A 127 5.82 24.28 -10.48
CA SER A 127 7.25 24.39 -10.79
C SER A 127 8.08 23.67 -9.74
N ALA A 128 9.06 22.88 -10.15
CA ALA A 128 10.04 22.31 -9.23
C ALA A 128 11.06 23.37 -8.82
N VAL A 129 11.27 23.51 -7.52
CA VAL A 129 12.33 24.32 -6.90
C VAL A 129 13.40 23.36 -6.41
N LEU A 130 14.61 23.48 -6.93
CA LEU A 130 15.71 22.56 -6.71
C LEU A 130 16.89 23.32 -6.07
N GLY A 131 17.31 22.90 -4.89
CA GLY A 131 18.32 23.57 -4.07
C GLY A 131 17.76 24.78 -3.32
N GLY A 132 18.64 25.63 -2.80
CA GLY A 132 18.31 26.73 -1.90
C GLY A 132 18.15 26.30 -0.46
N ASP A 133 18.14 27.27 0.45
CA ASP A 133 17.79 27.05 1.84
C ASP A 133 16.29 26.79 1.98
N ALA A 134 15.90 25.82 2.83
CA ALA A 134 14.50 25.40 2.93
C ALA A 134 13.57 26.50 3.46
N ASP A 135 14.03 27.28 4.43
CA ASP A 135 13.26 28.36 5.04
C ASP A 135 13.13 29.56 4.06
N GLU A 136 14.21 29.88 3.35
CA GLU A 136 14.18 30.92 2.30
C GLU A 136 13.25 30.52 1.15
N VAL A 137 13.27 29.25 0.73
CA VAL A 137 12.35 28.74 -0.30
C VAL A 137 10.90 28.85 0.18
N ALA A 138 10.61 28.40 1.41
CA ALA A 138 9.25 28.47 1.99
C ALA A 138 8.75 29.92 2.07
N ALA A 139 9.56 30.84 2.57
CA ALA A 139 9.23 32.26 2.66
C ALA A 139 9.01 32.89 1.28
N ALA A 140 9.83 32.50 0.29
CA ALA A 140 9.69 33.01 -1.08
C ALA A 140 8.42 32.52 -1.77
N LEU A 141 7.95 31.31 -1.47
CA LEU A 141 6.66 30.79 -1.95
C LEU A 141 5.51 31.53 -1.31
N GLU A 142 5.52 31.69 0.03
CA GLU A 142 4.46 32.36 0.80
C GLU A 142 4.28 33.82 0.33
N GLN A 143 5.39 34.59 0.18
CA GLN A 143 5.36 35.97 -0.30
C GLN A 143 4.73 36.12 -1.70
N ARG A 144 4.72 35.05 -2.50
CA ARG A 144 4.14 35.03 -3.86
C ARG A 144 2.76 34.41 -3.92
N GLY A 145 2.19 34.00 -2.75
CA GLY A 145 0.92 33.28 -2.70
C GLY A 145 0.99 31.89 -3.37
N LEU A 146 2.19 31.28 -3.41
CA LEU A 146 2.39 29.93 -3.89
C LEU A 146 2.36 28.94 -2.73
N VAL A 147 1.93 27.73 -3.02
CA VAL A 147 1.88 26.61 -2.05
C VAL A 147 3.03 25.64 -2.36
N ALA A 148 3.71 25.17 -1.32
CA ALA A 148 4.62 24.02 -1.40
C ALA A 148 3.80 22.73 -1.55
N ALA A 149 3.32 22.46 -2.75
CA ALA A 149 2.38 21.37 -3.04
C ALA A 149 2.97 19.96 -2.81
N ASN A 150 4.28 19.79 -3.09
CA ASN A 150 5.00 18.57 -2.75
C ASN A 150 6.32 18.97 -2.09
N VAL A 151 6.55 18.49 -0.87
CA VAL A 151 7.84 18.56 -0.21
C VAL A 151 8.50 17.19 -0.34
N ASN A 152 9.39 17.05 -1.34
CA ASN A 152 10.00 15.76 -1.63
C ASN A 152 11.26 15.51 -0.78
N THR A 153 12.08 16.55 -0.60
CA THR A 153 13.25 16.58 0.29
C THR A 153 13.52 18.03 0.68
N SER A 154 14.42 18.28 1.63
CA SER A 154 14.87 19.65 1.97
C SER A 154 15.40 20.46 0.78
N GLY A 155 15.89 19.79 -0.27
CA GLY A 155 16.40 20.43 -1.48
C GLY A 155 15.51 20.25 -2.72
N GLN A 156 14.28 19.75 -2.58
CA GLN A 156 13.36 19.58 -3.69
C GLN A 156 11.91 19.77 -3.27
N VAL A 157 11.37 20.94 -3.63
CA VAL A 157 9.98 21.32 -3.37
C VAL A 157 9.28 21.59 -4.71
N VAL A 158 8.00 21.24 -4.80
CA VAL A 158 7.16 21.61 -5.95
C VAL A 158 6.24 22.75 -5.50
N ALA A 159 6.46 23.91 -6.08
CA ALA A 159 5.62 25.10 -5.91
C ALA A 159 4.41 25.01 -6.83
N ALA A 160 3.22 25.35 -6.35
CA ALA A 160 2.00 25.39 -7.14
C ALA A 160 1.18 26.65 -6.87
N GLY A 161 0.50 27.15 -7.90
CA GLY A 161 -0.32 28.35 -7.84
C GLY A 161 -0.62 28.94 -9.19
N SER A 162 -0.88 30.26 -9.26
CA SER A 162 -1.15 30.97 -10.50
C SER A 162 0.09 30.97 -11.44
N LEU A 163 -0.14 30.93 -12.75
CA LEU A 163 0.96 30.97 -13.73
C LEU A 163 1.81 32.23 -13.59
N ASP A 164 1.21 33.38 -13.25
CA ASP A 164 1.92 34.64 -13.06
C ASP A 164 2.86 34.59 -11.86
N ALA A 165 2.40 34.04 -10.72
CA ALA A 165 3.23 33.85 -9.53
C ALA A 165 4.39 32.87 -9.78
N LEU A 166 4.14 31.79 -10.53
CA LEU A 166 5.18 30.84 -10.92
C LEU A 166 6.19 31.45 -11.90
N ALA A 167 5.74 32.29 -12.83
CA ALA A 167 6.63 33.03 -13.71
C ALA A 167 7.54 33.99 -12.92
N ASN A 168 6.99 34.72 -11.94
CA ASN A 168 7.74 35.58 -11.02
C ASN A 168 8.77 34.79 -10.19
N LEU A 169 8.41 33.61 -9.70
CA LEU A 169 9.32 32.72 -8.99
C LEU A 169 10.47 32.26 -9.90
N GLY A 170 10.16 31.95 -11.17
CA GLY A 170 11.16 31.55 -12.17
C GLY A 170 12.11 32.70 -12.56
N ALA A 171 11.60 33.95 -12.63
CA ALA A 171 12.39 35.14 -12.94
C ALA A 171 13.30 35.56 -11.77
N SER A 172 12.89 35.31 -10.53
CA SER A 172 13.63 35.67 -9.31
C SER A 172 13.60 34.49 -8.32
N PRO A 173 14.37 33.42 -8.57
CA PRO A 173 14.43 32.27 -7.71
C PRO A 173 15.11 32.61 -6.36
N PRO A 174 14.80 31.90 -5.26
CA PRO A 174 15.54 31.99 -4.01
C PRO A 174 17.04 31.73 -4.21
N ALA A 175 17.87 32.26 -3.32
CA ALA A 175 19.31 32.10 -3.40
C ALA A 175 19.71 30.61 -3.44
N GLY A 176 20.59 30.24 -4.36
CA GLY A 176 21.02 28.85 -4.54
C GLY A 176 19.98 27.88 -5.10
N ALA A 177 18.76 28.35 -5.37
CA ALA A 177 17.71 27.52 -5.96
C ALA A 177 17.63 27.66 -7.49
N ARG A 178 17.16 26.63 -8.16
CA ARG A 178 16.78 26.61 -9.58
C ARG A 178 15.30 26.26 -9.70
N VAL A 179 14.58 27.01 -10.53
CA VAL A 179 13.15 26.78 -10.76
C VAL A 179 12.95 26.21 -12.16
N ARG A 180 12.18 25.12 -12.25
CA ARG A 180 11.84 24.47 -13.51
C ARG A 180 10.32 24.28 -13.58
N ALA A 181 9.69 24.84 -14.59
CA ALA A 181 8.27 24.59 -14.86
C ALA A 181 8.01 23.11 -15.09
N LEU A 182 6.92 22.61 -14.54
CA LEU A 182 6.45 21.25 -14.75
C LEU A 182 5.33 21.25 -15.79
N ASP A 183 5.29 20.21 -16.62
CA ASP A 183 4.26 20.03 -17.64
C ASP A 183 3.05 19.31 -17.03
N VAL A 184 2.28 20.07 -16.23
CA VAL A 184 1.06 19.60 -15.55
C VAL A 184 -0.08 20.59 -15.77
N ALA A 185 -1.32 20.09 -15.71
CA ALA A 185 -2.51 20.84 -16.10
C ALA A 185 -2.95 21.90 -15.07
N GLY A 186 -2.49 21.85 -13.81
CA GLY A 186 -2.98 22.75 -12.77
C GLY A 186 -2.19 22.70 -11.48
N ALA A 187 -2.60 23.54 -10.50
CA ALA A 187 -2.00 23.62 -9.17
C ALA A 187 -2.57 22.51 -8.25
N PHE A 188 -2.12 21.28 -8.45
CA PHE A 188 -2.52 20.14 -7.60
C PHE A 188 -2.05 20.33 -6.16
N HIS A 189 -2.75 19.68 -5.21
CA HIS A 189 -2.41 19.71 -3.79
C HIS A 189 -2.45 21.12 -3.17
N THR A 190 -3.35 21.95 -3.66
CA THR A 190 -3.56 23.33 -3.21
C THR A 190 -5.06 23.62 -3.07
N PRO A 191 -5.45 24.76 -2.45
CA PRO A 191 -6.85 25.18 -2.39
C PRO A 191 -7.56 25.31 -3.76
N TYR A 192 -6.84 25.40 -4.86
CA TYR A 192 -7.43 25.37 -6.22
C TYR A 192 -8.15 24.03 -6.52
N MET A 193 -7.85 22.99 -5.76
CA MET A 193 -8.46 21.65 -5.91
C MET A 193 -9.62 21.41 -4.92
N THR A 194 -10.06 22.40 -4.15
CA THR A 194 -11.11 22.24 -3.12
C THR A 194 -12.40 21.67 -3.69
N SER A 195 -12.84 22.13 -4.87
CA SER A 195 -14.06 21.61 -5.51
C SER A 195 -13.93 20.11 -5.89
N ALA A 196 -12.75 19.69 -6.31
CA ALA A 196 -12.47 18.28 -6.61
C ALA A 196 -12.47 17.43 -5.33
N ARG A 197 -11.86 17.93 -4.25
CA ARG A 197 -11.88 17.29 -2.93
C ARG A 197 -13.30 17.07 -2.42
N ASP A 198 -14.12 18.11 -2.44
CA ASP A 198 -15.49 18.08 -1.89
C ASP A 198 -16.39 17.11 -2.65
N GLN A 199 -16.24 17.05 -3.98
CA GLN A 199 -16.96 16.10 -4.79
C GLN A 199 -16.45 14.66 -4.58
N LEU A 200 -15.13 14.47 -4.47
CA LEU A 200 -14.54 13.16 -4.19
C LEU A 200 -14.99 12.64 -2.81
N ALA A 201 -15.11 13.52 -1.80
CA ALA A 201 -15.62 13.17 -0.47
C ALA A 201 -17.01 12.53 -0.55
N THR A 202 -17.88 13.01 -1.42
CA THR A 202 -19.23 12.44 -1.63
C THR A 202 -19.16 11.00 -2.15
N THR A 203 -18.27 10.73 -3.11
CA THR A 203 -18.06 9.37 -3.63
C THR A 203 -17.42 8.47 -2.58
N ALA A 204 -16.42 8.99 -1.86
CA ALA A 204 -15.66 8.25 -0.87
C ALA A 204 -16.47 7.88 0.39
N ALA A 205 -17.54 8.62 0.72
CA ALA A 205 -18.35 8.39 1.90
C ALA A 205 -18.97 6.97 1.95
N SER A 206 -19.26 6.37 0.79
CA SER A 206 -19.97 5.08 0.67
C SER A 206 -19.06 3.90 0.32
N VAL A 207 -17.75 4.10 0.15
CA VAL A 207 -16.88 3.00 -0.26
C VAL A 207 -16.57 2.05 0.90
N PRO A 208 -16.48 0.73 0.66
CA PRO A 208 -16.00 -0.25 1.62
C PRO A 208 -14.54 0.03 2.00
N ARG A 209 -14.23 -0.06 3.28
CA ARG A 209 -12.90 0.14 3.83
C ARG A 209 -12.64 -0.75 5.05
N SER A 210 -11.38 -1.02 5.31
CA SER A 210 -10.92 -1.83 6.44
C SER A 210 -9.65 -1.20 7.01
N ASP A 211 -9.25 -1.60 8.19
CA ASP A 211 -7.96 -1.18 8.74
C ASP A 211 -6.82 -1.81 7.92
N PRO A 212 -5.72 -1.07 7.69
CA PRO A 212 -4.54 -1.59 7.02
C PRO A 212 -3.96 -2.81 7.76
N ARG A 213 -3.59 -3.85 7.00
CA ARG A 213 -2.92 -5.05 7.53
C ARG A 213 -1.41 -5.00 7.41
N VAL A 214 -0.90 -4.04 6.66
CA VAL A 214 0.51 -3.74 6.46
C VAL A 214 0.70 -2.27 6.83
N THR A 215 1.82 -1.91 7.47
CA THR A 215 2.12 -0.53 7.85
C THR A 215 1.98 0.40 6.64
N LEU A 216 1.04 1.33 6.70
CA LEU A 216 0.76 2.30 5.63
C LEU A 216 1.15 3.70 6.08
N LEU A 217 1.97 4.40 5.28
CA LEU A 217 2.34 5.78 5.53
C LEU A 217 1.48 6.74 4.72
N GLY A 218 1.01 7.83 5.36
CA GLY A 218 0.19 8.85 4.74
C GLY A 218 0.96 10.10 4.33
N ASN A 219 0.64 10.69 3.17
CA ASN A 219 1.32 11.88 2.64
C ASN A 219 1.05 13.17 3.42
N ARG A 220 0.00 13.24 4.24
CA ARG A 220 -0.35 14.45 5.00
C ARG A 220 0.74 14.86 5.98
N ASP A 221 1.31 13.90 6.69
CA ASP A 221 2.22 14.09 7.81
C ASP A 221 3.31 13.00 7.91
N GLY A 222 3.38 12.08 6.96
CA GLY A 222 4.28 10.93 6.98
C GLY A 222 3.95 9.87 8.03
N ALA A 223 2.90 10.05 8.82
CA ALA A 223 2.56 9.16 9.92
C ALA A 223 2.02 7.80 9.42
N VAL A 224 2.14 6.79 10.29
CA VAL A 224 1.48 5.48 10.10
C VAL A 224 -0.03 5.67 10.26
N VAL A 225 -0.78 5.15 9.30
CA VAL A 225 -2.25 5.20 9.27
C VAL A 225 -2.80 3.83 9.63
N ASN A 226 -3.54 3.73 10.74
CA ASN A 226 -3.99 2.46 11.30
C ASN A 226 -5.50 2.19 11.12
N ALA A 227 -6.30 3.21 10.80
CA ALA A 227 -7.74 3.09 10.66
C ALA A 227 -8.18 3.30 9.22
N GLY A 228 -9.05 2.43 8.70
CA GLY A 228 -9.55 2.52 7.34
C GLY A 228 -10.33 3.81 7.06
N ASP A 229 -11.04 4.36 8.05
CA ASP A 229 -11.71 5.65 7.93
C ASP A 229 -10.69 6.78 7.73
N ASP A 230 -9.59 6.83 8.53
CA ASP A 230 -8.52 7.83 8.37
C ASP A 230 -7.78 7.67 7.03
N VAL A 231 -7.62 6.43 6.52
CA VAL A 231 -7.07 6.22 5.16
C VAL A 231 -7.91 6.93 4.11
N VAL A 232 -9.22 6.72 4.11
CA VAL A 232 -10.12 7.33 3.12
C VAL A 232 -10.17 8.84 3.27
N ASP A 233 -10.26 9.36 4.49
CA ASP A 233 -10.26 10.80 4.77
C ASP A 233 -8.96 11.47 4.30
N ARG A 234 -7.80 10.84 4.54
CA ARG A 234 -6.49 11.33 4.05
C ARG A 234 -6.39 11.31 2.53
N LEU A 235 -6.88 10.27 1.86
CA LEU A 235 -6.90 10.18 0.39
C LEU A 235 -7.76 11.29 -0.24
N VAL A 236 -8.88 11.64 0.38
CA VAL A 236 -9.74 12.74 -0.05
C VAL A 236 -9.07 14.09 0.19
N GLU A 237 -8.63 14.35 1.42
CA GLU A 237 -8.01 15.63 1.80
C GLU A 237 -6.71 15.92 1.02
N GLN A 238 -5.96 14.89 0.66
CA GLN A 238 -4.73 14.99 -0.13
C GLN A 238 -4.93 15.76 -1.46
N VAL A 239 -6.13 15.69 -2.05
CA VAL A 239 -6.42 16.39 -3.32
C VAL A 239 -6.13 17.89 -3.23
N ALA A 240 -6.44 18.52 -2.08
CA ALA A 240 -6.29 19.95 -1.84
C ALA A 240 -5.19 20.27 -0.79
N SER A 241 -4.41 19.28 -0.35
CA SER A 241 -3.40 19.42 0.71
C SER A 241 -2.02 18.98 0.23
N PRO A 242 -0.94 19.55 0.77
CA PRO A 242 0.43 19.20 0.40
C PRO A 242 0.79 17.74 0.59
N VAL A 243 1.63 17.22 -0.29
CA VAL A 243 2.27 15.90 -0.18
C VAL A 243 3.58 16.06 0.58
N ARG A 244 3.67 15.48 1.77
CA ARG A 244 4.85 15.49 2.63
C ARG A 244 5.64 14.19 2.48
N TRP A 245 6.23 13.99 1.29
CA TRP A 245 7.05 12.82 1.01
C TRP A 245 8.34 12.80 1.85
N ASP A 246 8.86 13.97 2.19
CA ASP A 246 9.97 14.14 3.14
C ASP A 246 9.69 13.48 4.50
N LEU A 247 8.48 13.67 5.04
CA LEU A 247 8.06 13.05 6.30
C LEU A 247 7.82 11.54 6.16
N CYS A 248 7.29 11.07 5.02
CA CYS A 248 7.22 9.62 4.76
C CYS A 248 8.60 8.97 4.79
N MET A 249 9.61 9.59 4.17
CA MET A 249 10.98 9.08 4.22
C MET A 249 11.60 9.19 5.62
N GLN A 250 11.25 10.23 6.39
CA GLN A 250 11.67 10.33 7.79
C GLN A 250 11.11 9.15 8.61
N THR A 251 9.82 8.85 8.47
CA THR A 251 9.19 7.70 9.15
C THR A 251 9.79 6.37 8.70
N MET A 252 10.11 6.22 7.40
CA MET A 252 10.84 5.04 6.92
C MET A 252 12.19 4.87 7.64
N ARG A 253 12.89 5.97 7.93
CA ARG A 253 14.15 5.94 8.72
C ARG A 253 13.89 5.54 10.17
N GLU A 254 12.87 6.10 10.80
CA GLU A 254 12.48 5.81 12.19
C GLU A 254 12.02 4.35 12.37
N LEU A 255 11.47 3.74 11.31
CA LEU A 255 11.08 2.33 11.25
C LEU A 255 12.24 1.39 10.84
N ASP A 256 13.48 1.89 10.74
CA ASP A 256 14.64 1.12 10.31
C ASP A 256 14.43 0.39 8.95
N VAL A 257 13.82 1.08 7.99
CA VAL A 257 13.71 0.57 6.62
C VAL A 257 15.09 0.47 5.99
N THR A 258 15.48 -0.73 5.59
CA THR A 258 16.80 -1.06 5.02
C THR A 258 16.77 -1.29 3.51
N ALA A 259 15.56 -1.46 2.95
CA ALA A 259 15.37 -1.61 1.51
C ALA A 259 14.08 -0.93 1.04
N VAL A 260 14.10 -0.38 -0.18
CA VAL A 260 12.93 0.21 -0.85
C VAL A 260 12.82 -0.32 -2.27
N VAL A 261 11.65 -0.87 -2.60
CA VAL A 261 11.28 -1.27 -3.96
C VAL A 261 10.23 -0.30 -4.49
N GLU A 262 10.48 0.29 -5.65
CA GLU A 262 9.50 1.16 -6.33
C GLU A 262 8.77 0.40 -7.42
N LEU A 263 7.44 0.38 -7.32
CA LEU A 263 6.55 -0.19 -8.33
C LEU A 263 6.58 0.63 -9.63
N PRO A 264 6.31 0.03 -10.79
CA PRO A 264 6.34 0.74 -12.05
C PRO A 264 5.22 1.81 -12.17
N PRO A 265 5.49 2.84 -12.99
CA PRO A 265 6.73 3.16 -13.70
C PRO A 265 7.77 3.77 -12.77
N ALA A 266 8.80 2.97 -12.46
CA ALA A 266 9.73 3.24 -11.38
C ALA A 266 10.95 4.08 -11.79
N GLY A 267 11.54 4.77 -10.81
CA GLY A 267 12.78 5.52 -10.96
C GLY A 267 12.81 6.87 -10.23
N THR A 268 11.65 7.44 -9.98
CA THR A 268 11.54 8.76 -9.34
C THR A 268 11.74 8.68 -7.83
N LEU A 269 11.00 7.79 -7.15
CA LEU A 269 11.03 7.69 -5.68
C LEU A 269 12.33 7.08 -5.17
N VAL A 270 12.85 6.04 -5.84
CA VAL A 270 14.19 5.50 -5.49
C VAL A 270 15.28 6.54 -5.64
N GLY A 271 15.13 7.49 -6.58
CA GLY A 271 16.05 8.63 -6.71
C GLY A 271 15.97 9.59 -5.53
N LEU A 272 14.79 9.79 -4.93
CA LEU A 272 14.59 10.58 -3.71
C LEU A 272 15.15 9.85 -2.49
N VAL A 273 14.81 8.56 -2.36
CA VAL A 273 15.28 7.69 -1.26
C VAL A 273 16.82 7.65 -1.21
N LYS A 274 17.49 7.42 -2.32
CA LYS A 274 18.98 7.41 -2.38
C LYS A 274 19.62 8.67 -1.82
N ARG A 275 18.97 9.82 -1.99
CA ARG A 275 19.47 11.10 -1.47
C ARG A 275 19.11 11.32 -0.01
N ALA A 276 17.91 10.93 0.41
CA ALA A 276 17.40 11.21 1.75
C ALA A 276 17.78 10.13 2.77
N LEU A 277 17.96 8.87 2.33
CA LEU A 277 18.22 7.71 3.16
C LEU A 277 19.50 6.98 2.68
N PRO A 278 20.69 7.57 2.87
CA PRO A 278 21.94 6.94 2.45
C PRO A 278 22.12 5.60 3.18
N GLY A 279 22.51 4.56 2.42
CA GLY A 279 22.70 3.20 2.94
C GLY A 279 21.48 2.29 2.77
N VAL A 280 20.28 2.83 2.44
CA VAL A 280 19.11 2.02 2.13
C VAL A 280 19.26 1.41 0.72
N GLU A 281 19.11 0.10 0.61
CA GLU A 281 19.13 -0.60 -0.67
C GLU A 281 17.88 -0.23 -1.49
N THR A 282 18.04 0.03 -2.77
CA THR A 282 16.89 0.49 -3.59
C THR A 282 16.81 -0.27 -4.90
N LEU A 283 15.60 -0.66 -5.28
CA LEU A 283 15.29 -1.28 -6.55
C LEU A 283 14.12 -0.57 -7.22
N ALA A 284 14.30 -0.18 -8.48
CA ALA A 284 13.23 0.33 -9.33
C ALA A 284 12.76 -0.78 -10.27
N LEU A 285 11.49 -1.17 -10.20
CA LEU A 285 10.89 -2.13 -11.13
C LEU A 285 10.60 -1.46 -12.47
N LYS A 286 11.56 -1.52 -13.39
CA LYS A 286 11.46 -0.90 -14.72
C LYS A 286 11.03 -1.86 -15.80
N ALA A 287 11.31 -3.16 -15.63
CA ALA A 287 10.99 -4.20 -16.59
C ALA A 287 10.67 -5.52 -15.89
N PRO A 288 9.99 -6.47 -16.55
CA PRO A 288 9.71 -7.80 -15.98
C PRO A 288 10.93 -8.54 -15.45
N ALA A 289 12.10 -8.31 -16.06
CA ALA A 289 13.37 -8.90 -15.61
C ALA A 289 13.79 -8.48 -14.19
N ASP A 290 13.25 -7.38 -13.67
CA ASP A 290 13.58 -6.89 -12.32
C ASP A 290 12.78 -7.63 -11.22
N LEU A 291 11.76 -8.43 -11.58
CA LEU A 291 10.89 -9.11 -10.61
C LEU A 291 11.62 -10.09 -9.71
N ASP A 292 12.55 -10.86 -10.24
CA ASP A 292 13.30 -11.85 -9.44
C ASP A 292 14.22 -11.16 -8.44
N ALA A 293 14.84 -10.04 -8.84
CA ALA A 293 15.61 -9.20 -7.92
C ALA A 293 14.72 -8.59 -6.83
N ALA A 294 13.50 -8.15 -7.17
CA ALA A 294 12.55 -7.62 -6.21
C ALA A 294 12.08 -8.69 -5.21
N ARG A 295 11.76 -9.90 -5.67
CA ARG A 295 11.42 -11.04 -4.79
C ARG A 295 12.57 -11.38 -3.84
N THR A 296 13.79 -11.45 -4.37
CA THR A 296 14.99 -11.71 -3.56
C THR A 296 15.18 -10.62 -2.50
N LEU A 297 14.95 -9.35 -2.87
CA LEU A 297 15.09 -8.22 -1.95
C LEU A 297 14.00 -8.28 -0.86
N LEU A 298 12.75 -8.55 -1.25
CA LEU A 298 11.64 -8.76 -0.31
C LEU A 298 11.95 -9.88 0.67
N GLN A 299 12.39 -11.05 0.22
CA GLN A 299 12.75 -12.19 1.09
C GLN A 299 13.87 -11.87 2.07
N ARG A 300 14.88 -11.13 1.64
CA ARG A 300 16.07 -10.81 2.45
C ARG A 300 15.80 -9.76 3.54
N HIS A 301 14.93 -8.79 3.25
CA HIS A 301 14.64 -7.65 4.14
C HIS A 301 13.28 -7.75 4.81
N ASN A 302 12.42 -8.68 4.37
CA ASN A 302 11.18 -8.95 5.05
C ASN A 302 11.53 -9.46 6.44
N HIS A 303 11.38 -8.61 7.44
CA HIS A 303 11.20 -9.08 8.78
C HIS A 303 9.80 -9.71 8.78
N VAL A 304 9.76 -10.99 8.43
CA VAL A 304 8.62 -11.78 8.82
C VAL A 304 8.41 -11.42 10.29
N HIS A 305 7.42 -10.60 10.60
CA HIS A 305 6.69 -10.77 11.81
C HIS A 305 6.11 -12.18 11.67
N THR A 306 6.94 -13.17 11.91
CA THR A 306 6.52 -14.38 12.53
C THR A 306 6.16 -13.97 13.97
N GLU A 307 5.06 -13.25 14.13
CA GLU A 307 4.12 -13.87 15.05
C GLU A 307 3.95 -15.25 14.43
N PRO A 308 4.42 -16.31 15.08
CA PRO A 308 4.12 -17.65 14.61
C PRO A 308 2.61 -17.62 14.41
N ALA A 309 2.15 -17.83 13.18
CA ALA A 309 0.72 -17.97 12.90
C ALA A 309 0.26 -18.87 14.02
N PRO A 310 -0.72 -18.45 14.87
CA PRO A 310 -1.00 -19.19 16.07
C PRO A 310 -1.20 -20.64 15.62
N SER A 311 -0.16 -21.40 15.78
CA SER A 311 -0.08 -22.79 15.32
C SER A 311 -0.91 -23.57 16.31
N TRP A 312 -2.17 -23.11 16.44
CA TRP A 312 -3.16 -23.78 17.24
C TRP A 312 -3.51 -25.07 16.53
N ARG A 313 -3.25 -26.16 17.20
CA ARG A 313 -3.79 -27.47 16.82
C ARG A 313 -5.07 -27.65 17.60
N ILE A 314 -6.15 -28.02 16.93
CA ILE A 314 -7.44 -28.22 17.55
C ILE A 314 -7.77 -29.70 17.48
N ALA A 315 -8.00 -30.29 18.64
CA ALA A 315 -8.64 -31.61 18.73
C ALA A 315 -10.14 -31.41 18.52
N VAL A 316 -10.75 -32.19 17.62
CA VAL A 316 -12.17 -32.07 17.28
C VAL A 316 -12.92 -33.40 17.57
N ALA A 317 -14.21 -33.27 17.82
CA ALA A 317 -15.08 -34.44 18.02
C ALA A 317 -15.20 -35.25 16.71
N PRO A 318 -14.88 -36.58 16.74
CA PRO A 318 -15.01 -37.42 15.54
C PRO A 318 -16.46 -37.80 15.24
N VAL A 319 -17.32 -37.86 16.28
CA VAL A 319 -18.73 -38.26 16.20
C VAL A 319 -19.58 -37.37 17.10
N ALA A 320 -20.91 -37.43 16.96
CA ALA A 320 -21.83 -36.80 17.88
C ALA A 320 -21.97 -37.65 19.15
N GLY A 321 -21.99 -37.02 20.33
CA GLY A 321 -22.12 -37.71 21.58
C GLY A 321 -21.85 -36.81 22.79
N THR A 322 -21.53 -37.42 23.94
CA THR A 322 -21.09 -36.69 25.14
C THR A 322 -19.58 -36.76 25.23
N PHE A 323 -18.93 -35.62 25.35
CA PHE A 323 -17.48 -35.54 25.49
C PHE A 323 -17.06 -35.92 26.91
N ARG A 324 -15.99 -36.67 27.01
CA ARG A 324 -15.26 -36.96 28.24
C ARG A 324 -13.80 -36.58 28.05
N SER A 325 -13.37 -35.55 28.75
CA SER A 325 -11.98 -35.09 28.70
C SER A 325 -11.07 -36.09 29.43
N HIS A 326 -9.85 -36.23 28.93
CA HIS A 326 -8.79 -36.83 29.73
C HIS A 326 -8.45 -35.86 30.89
N GLU A 327 -8.16 -36.39 32.07
CA GLU A 327 -7.77 -35.57 33.24
C GLU A 327 -6.42 -34.91 32.96
N ALA A 328 -6.44 -33.74 32.29
CA ALA A 328 -5.26 -32.96 31.97
C ALA A 328 -5.55 -31.46 32.21
N GLU A 329 -4.60 -30.78 32.86
CA GLU A 329 -4.67 -29.35 33.09
C GLU A 329 -4.00 -28.58 31.94
N PRO A 330 -4.36 -27.31 31.67
CA PRO A 330 -3.61 -26.45 30.77
C PRO A 330 -2.10 -26.46 31.11
N GLY A 331 -1.25 -26.63 30.08
CA GLY A 331 0.18 -26.88 30.23
C GLY A 331 0.60 -28.35 30.10
N THR A 332 -0.32 -29.29 30.09
CA THR A 332 -0.03 -30.73 29.86
C THR A 332 0.43 -30.93 28.41
N GLU A 333 1.54 -31.66 28.25
CA GLU A 333 2.08 -32.02 26.92
C GLU A 333 1.49 -33.36 26.47
N PHE A 334 1.00 -33.40 25.23
CA PHE A 334 0.54 -34.62 24.54
C PHE A 334 1.52 -34.95 23.38
N ALA A 335 1.94 -36.20 23.30
CA ALA A 335 2.69 -36.68 22.15
C ALA A 335 1.74 -36.89 20.93
N PRO A 336 2.27 -36.96 19.71
CA PRO A 336 1.46 -37.32 18.56
C PRO A 336 0.75 -38.66 18.72
N GLY A 337 -0.59 -38.62 18.63
CA GLY A 337 -1.43 -39.80 18.80
C GLY A 337 -1.95 -40.04 20.23
N ASP A 338 -1.50 -39.27 21.23
CA ASP A 338 -2.01 -39.36 22.58
C ASP A 338 -3.50 -39.08 22.67
N VAL A 339 -4.17 -39.75 23.59
CA VAL A 339 -5.61 -39.59 23.83
C VAL A 339 -5.87 -38.31 24.60
N VAL A 340 -6.64 -37.42 24.04
CA VAL A 340 -7.09 -36.15 24.63
C VAL A 340 -8.43 -36.35 25.37
N GLY A 341 -9.24 -37.28 24.89
CA GLY A 341 -10.53 -37.60 25.49
C GLY A 341 -11.31 -38.62 24.66
N THR A 342 -12.56 -38.84 25.00
CA THR A 342 -13.48 -39.71 24.26
C THR A 342 -14.82 -39.04 24.04
N VAL A 343 -15.51 -39.41 22.97
CA VAL A 343 -16.91 -39.03 22.73
C VAL A 343 -17.76 -40.28 22.76
N VAL A 344 -18.66 -40.34 23.77
CA VAL A 344 -19.57 -41.45 23.97
C VAL A 344 -20.91 -41.16 23.33
N SER A 345 -21.31 -41.99 22.38
CA SER A 345 -22.64 -41.98 21.77
C SER A 345 -23.49 -43.16 22.28
N ASN A 346 -24.77 -43.19 21.95
CA ASN A 346 -25.65 -44.31 22.31
C ASN A 346 -25.27 -45.65 21.66
N ARG A 347 -24.34 -45.67 20.72
CA ARG A 347 -23.96 -46.86 19.94
C ARG A 347 -22.47 -47.20 20.02
N ASP A 348 -21.61 -46.17 20.15
CA ASP A 348 -20.17 -46.36 20.09
C ASP A 348 -19.45 -45.33 20.98
N GLU A 349 -18.21 -45.64 21.34
CA GLU A 349 -17.26 -44.75 21.98
C GLU A 349 -16.12 -44.47 20.99
N ALA A 350 -15.87 -43.18 20.71
CA ALA A 350 -14.84 -42.74 19.75
C ALA A 350 -13.74 -41.96 20.49
N THR A 351 -12.51 -42.40 20.31
CA THR A 351 -11.33 -41.75 20.91
C THR A 351 -10.99 -40.47 20.17
N VAL A 352 -10.71 -39.40 20.92
CA VAL A 352 -10.17 -38.13 20.43
C VAL A 352 -8.69 -38.12 20.70
N THR A 353 -7.87 -37.97 19.65
CA THR A 353 -6.41 -37.96 19.79
C THR A 353 -5.80 -36.63 19.41
N ALA A 354 -4.65 -36.29 20.00
CA ALA A 354 -3.78 -35.19 19.57
C ALA A 354 -2.99 -35.68 18.35
N ALA A 355 -3.57 -35.61 17.15
CA ALA A 355 -2.98 -36.17 15.92
C ALA A 355 -1.52 -35.76 15.66
N HIS A 356 -1.14 -34.57 16.11
CA HIS A 356 0.21 -34.02 15.94
C HIS A 356 0.90 -33.67 17.27
N GLY A 357 0.32 -34.06 18.40
CA GLY A 357 0.79 -33.67 19.73
C GLY A 357 0.69 -32.15 20.00
N GLY A 358 1.23 -31.71 21.14
CA GLY A 358 1.27 -30.32 21.55
C GLY A 358 0.98 -30.12 23.05
N VAL A 359 1.15 -28.90 23.53
CA VAL A 359 0.82 -28.51 24.92
C VAL A 359 -0.62 -28.03 24.97
N LEU A 360 -1.44 -28.59 25.88
CA LEU A 360 -2.81 -28.13 26.08
C LEU A 360 -2.84 -26.69 26.56
N VAL A 361 -3.52 -25.82 25.83
CA VAL A 361 -3.70 -24.41 26.18
C VAL A 361 -5.00 -24.22 26.95
N GLU A 362 -6.08 -24.76 26.42
CA GLU A 362 -7.42 -24.69 27.03
C GLU A 362 -8.33 -25.80 26.52
N TRP A 363 -9.31 -26.13 27.33
CA TRP A 363 -10.45 -26.91 26.92
C TRP A 363 -11.52 -26.04 26.31
N LEU A 364 -12.01 -26.40 25.13
CA LEU A 364 -13.09 -25.69 24.40
C LEU A 364 -14.45 -26.38 24.61
N ALA A 365 -14.43 -27.60 25.12
CA ALA A 365 -15.58 -28.33 25.64
C ALA A 365 -15.20 -28.99 26.99
N HIS A 366 -16.15 -29.13 27.88
CA HIS A 366 -15.95 -29.69 29.23
C HIS A 366 -16.48 -31.09 29.30
N ASP A 367 -16.05 -31.82 30.34
CA ASP A 367 -16.55 -33.18 30.62
C ASP A 367 -18.07 -33.18 30.78
N GLY A 368 -18.75 -34.05 30.04
CA GLY A 368 -20.20 -34.12 30.02
C GLY A 368 -20.90 -33.27 28.96
N ASP A 369 -20.22 -32.42 28.25
CA ASP A 369 -20.83 -31.58 27.22
C ASP A 369 -21.30 -32.39 26.01
N PRO A 370 -22.49 -32.08 25.46
CA PRO A 370 -22.93 -32.64 24.19
C PRO A 370 -22.16 -32.01 23.04
N VAL A 371 -21.61 -32.84 22.15
CA VAL A 371 -20.78 -32.38 21.04
C VAL A 371 -21.25 -32.95 19.70
N SER A 372 -20.99 -32.21 18.62
CA SER A 372 -21.26 -32.59 17.24
C SER A 372 -19.98 -32.95 16.49
N PRO A 373 -20.02 -33.74 15.40
CA PRO A 373 -18.84 -34.05 14.60
C PRO A 373 -18.15 -32.78 14.10
N GLY A 374 -16.83 -32.70 14.26
CA GLY A 374 -16.03 -31.54 13.90
C GLY A 374 -16.03 -30.39 14.92
N GLN A 375 -16.78 -30.50 16.01
CA GLN A 375 -16.77 -29.49 17.07
C GLN A 375 -15.42 -29.45 17.78
N PRO A 376 -14.81 -28.26 17.96
CA PRO A 376 -13.57 -28.07 18.72
C PRO A 376 -13.71 -28.50 20.16
N LEU A 377 -12.76 -29.29 20.68
CA LEU A 377 -12.75 -29.84 22.03
C LEU A 377 -11.59 -29.31 22.88
N ALA A 378 -10.42 -29.19 22.29
CA ALA A 378 -9.23 -28.69 22.97
C ALA A 378 -8.34 -27.92 22.01
N ARG A 379 -7.68 -26.90 22.55
CA ARG A 379 -6.65 -26.14 21.84
C ARG A 379 -5.27 -26.55 22.33
N LEU A 380 -4.41 -26.96 21.39
CA LEU A 380 -3.03 -27.39 21.66
C LEU A 380 -2.06 -26.45 21.01
N HIS A 381 -0.97 -26.09 21.68
CA HIS A 381 0.17 -25.36 21.11
C HIS A 381 1.21 -26.39 20.64
N PRO A 382 1.71 -26.33 19.40
CA PRO A 382 2.76 -27.23 18.94
C PRO A 382 4.01 -27.11 19.81
N VAL A 383 4.59 -28.24 20.20
CA VAL A 383 5.95 -28.26 20.71
C VAL A 383 6.88 -28.12 19.51
N ALA A 384 7.84 -27.19 19.56
CA ALA A 384 8.82 -27.04 18.51
C ALA A 384 9.56 -28.37 18.36
N GLU A 385 9.48 -29.00 17.19
CA GLU A 385 10.36 -30.12 16.87
C GLU A 385 11.80 -29.59 16.91
N MET A 386 12.58 -30.08 17.88
CA MET A 386 14.01 -29.91 17.82
C MET A 386 14.48 -30.69 16.60
N VAL A 387 14.72 -29.98 15.48
CA VAL A 387 15.43 -30.54 14.32
C VAL A 387 16.80 -30.99 14.84
N GLY A 388 16.96 -32.30 14.96
CA GLY A 388 18.18 -32.94 15.43
C GLY A 388 19.36 -32.54 14.56
N ALA A 389 20.50 -32.34 15.21
CA ALA A 389 21.79 -31.97 14.69
C ALA A 389 22.32 -32.89 13.58
#